data_6cbdcf6c64f52f6209897720446be334
#
_entry.id   6cbdcf6c64f52f6209897720446be334
#
_cell.length_a   1.000
_cell.length_b   1.000
_cell.length_c   1.000
_cell.angle_alpha   90.00
_cell.angle_beta   90.00
_cell.angle_gamma   90.00
#
_symmetry.space_group_name_H-M   'P 1'
#
loop_
_entity.id
_entity.type
_entity.pdbx_description
1 polymer ?
#
loop_
_entity_poly.entity_id
_entity_poly.type
_entity_poly.pdbx_seq_one_letter_code
_entity_poly.pdbx_strand_id
1 'polypeptide(L)'
;MSEVKHIQKLFADLYDGVPWTEVKLTTILTDITSEQAAKKIIPEANSIWQLVQHCVGWRDNVLRKLQGDVFHSPKDNYLTQPDNVSPQAWQHLLSHLEQSEKNWERFLEQLDDNKLHAPYLPSKGKFTIYEVIHGILHHDNYHFGQIVMLKKLL
;
A
#
# COMPACT_ATOMS: atom_id res chain seq x y z
N MET A 1 22.40 -11.02 -7.73
CA MET A 1 21.12 -10.29 -7.95
C MET A 1 21.28 -8.95 -7.25
N SER A 2 20.86 -7.83 -7.85
CA SER A 2 21.00 -6.53 -7.20
C SER A 2 20.00 -6.40 -6.03
N GLU A 3 20.26 -5.49 -5.07
CA GLU A 3 19.38 -5.26 -3.91
C GLU A 3 18.01 -4.75 -4.36
N VAL A 4 17.96 -3.86 -5.36
CA VAL A 4 16.70 -3.40 -5.94
C VAL A 4 15.86 -4.57 -6.48
N LYS A 5 16.48 -5.59 -7.10
CA LYS A 5 15.75 -6.78 -7.56
C LYS A 5 15.20 -7.64 -6.42
N HIS A 6 15.89 -7.70 -5.30
CA HIS A 6 15.33 -8.32 -4.09
C HIS A 6 14.11 -7.56 -3.58
N ILE A 7 14.20 -6.23 -3.53
CA ILE A 7 13.07 -5.37 -3.14
C ILE A 7 11.89 -5.54 -4.11
N GLN A 8 12.12 -5.53 -5.43
CA GLN A 8 11.07 -5.79 -6.43
C GLN A 8 10.34 -7.10 -6.16
N LYS A 9 11.13 -8.17 -5.89
CA LYS A 9 10.52 -9.47 -5.55
C LYS A 9 9.65 -9.38 -4.30
N LEU A 10 10.06 -8.66 -3.26
CA LEU A 10 9.26 -8.51 -2.04
C LEU A 10 7.93 -7.78 -2.30
N PHE A 11 7.91 -6.75 -3.15
CA PHE A 11 6.68 -6.08 -3.56
C PHE A 11 5.76 -7.03 -4.33
N ALA A 12 6.28 -7.69 -5.37
CA ALA A 12 5.52 -8.64 -6.18
C ALA A 12 4.98 -9.81 -5.34
N ASP A 13 5.78 -10.36 -4.43
CA ASP A 13 5.35 -11.46 -3.55
C ASP A 13 4.20 -11.03 -2.64
N LEU A 14 4.28 -9.83 -2.05
CA LEU A 14 3.23 -9.31 -1.17
C LEU A 14 1.93 -9.04 -1.91
N TYR A 15 1.99 -8.59 -3.17
CA TYR A 15 0.82 -8.28 -3.97
C TYR A 15 0.11 -9.54 -4.48
N ASP A 16 0.76 -10.38 -5.27
CA ASP A 16 0.19 -11.57 -5.91
C ASP A 16 1.13 -12.77 -6.04
N GLY A 17 2.37 -12.68 -5.54
CA GLY A 17 3.35 -13.75 -5.63
C GLY A 17 3.28 -14.75 -4.48
N VAL A 18 4.45 -15.11 -3.95
CA VAL A 18 4.60 -16.10 -2.86
C VAL A 18 5.35 -15.47 -1.69
N PRO A 19 4.67 -14.67 -0.85
CA PRO A 19 5.29 -14.07 0.32
C PRO A 19 5.60 -15.13 1.38
N TRP A 20 6.61 -14.89 2.20
CA TRP A 20 6.96 -15.79 3.31
C TRP A 20 5.80 -15.96 4.32
N THR A 21 4.93 -14.96 4.44
CA THR A 21 3.72 -15.00 5.29
C THR A 21 2.59 -15.87 4.73
N GLU A 22 2.74 -16.40 3.51
CA GLU A 22 1.73 -17.18 2.76
C GLU A 22 0.41 -16.41 2.49
N VAL A 23 0.38 -15.11 2.80
CA VAL A 23 -0.80 -14.26 2.66
C VAL A 23 -0.49 -13.10 1.70
N LYS A 24 -1.12 -13.10 0.54
CA LYS A 24 -0.96 -12.07 -0.49
C LYS A 24 -2.21 -11.21 -0.62
N LEU A 25 -2.01 -9.96 -1.03
CA LEU A 25 -3.05 -8.94 -1.04
C LEU A 25 -4.25 -9.31 -1.93
N THR A 26 -3.99 -9.81 -3.14
CA THR A 26 -5.05 -10.22 -4.07
C THR A 26 -5.97 -11.27 -3.45
N THR A 27 -5.43 -12.26 -2.75
CA THR A 27 -6.21 -13.30 -2.05
C THR A 27 -6.98 -12.74 -0.85
N ILE A 28 -6.37 -11.80 -0.10
CA ILE A 28 -7.04 -11.16 1.05
C ILE A 28 -8.32 -10.44 0.60
N LEU A 29 -8.25 -9.73 -0.54
CA LEU A 29 -9.35 -8.89 -1.04
C LEU A 29 -10.36 -9.65 -1.91
N THR A 30 -10.07 -10.91 -2.28
CA THR A 30 -11.00 -11.75 -3.03
C THR A 30 -12.31 -11.96 -2.24
N ASP A 31 -13.44 -11.91 -2.95
CA ASP A 31 -14.79 -12.17 -2.42
C ASP A 31 -15.27 -11.19 -1.34
N ILE A 32 -14.65 -10.01 -1.21
CA ILE A 32 -15.15 -8.92 -0.36
C ILE A 32 -16.06 -8.03 -1.19
N THR A 33 -17.34 -7.95 -0.82
CA THR A 33 -18.28 -7.01 -1.47
C THR A 33 -18.04 -5.58 -1.02
N SER A 34 -18.56 -4.61 -1.77
CA SER A 34 -18.43 -3.19 -1.42
C SER A 34 -19.05 -2.87 -0.05
N GLU A 35 -20.20 -3.45 0.27
CA GLU A 35 -20.90 -3.30 1.54
C GLU A 35 -20.07 -3.89 2.69
N GLN A 36 -19.49 -5.08 2.48
CA GLN A 36 -18.61 -5.71 3.45
C GLN A 36 -17.34 -4.88 3.67
N ALA A 37 -16.73 -4.36 2.60
CA ALA A 37 -15.53 -3.53 2.68
C ALA A 37 -15.77 -2.22 3.46
N ALA A 38 -16.93 -1.59 3.26
CA ALA A 38 -17.29 -0.33 3.92
C ALA A 38 -17.81 -0.51 5.36
N LYS A 39 -18.17 -1.75 5.74
CA LYS A 39 -18.77 -2.02 7.06
C LYS A 39 -17.77 -1.77 8.21
N LYS A 40 -18.21 -1.00 9.19
CA LYS A 40 -17.53 -0.84 10.47
C LYS A 40 -17.84 -2.05 11.37
N ILE A 41 -17.02 -3.09 11.27
CA ILE A 41 -17.21 -4.33 12.05
C ILE A 41 -16.92 -4.10 13.53
N ILE A 42 -15.85 -3.34 13.80
CA ILE A 42 -15.47 -2.85 15.13
C ILE A 42 -15.67 -1.33 15.09
N PRO A 43 -16.54 -0.76 15.95
CA PRO A 43 -16.94 0.65 15.84
C PRO A 43 -15.76 1.64 15.81
N GLU A 44 -14.73 1.41 16.62
CA GLU A 44 -13.55 2.27 16.76
C GLU A 44 -12.45 1.96 15.75
N ALA A 45 -12.57 0.84 14.99
CA ALA A 45 -11.58 0.47 13.99
C ALA A 45 -11.94 1.04 12.61
N ASN A 46 -10.94 1.08 11.72
CA ASN A 46 -11.17 1.40 10.32
C ASN A 46 -11.84 0.22 9.60
N SER A 47 -12.67 0.54 8.59
CA SER A 47 -13.22 -0.48 7.70
C SER A 47 -12.12 -1.01 6.75
N ILE A 48 -12.39 -2.16 6.10
CA ILE A 48 -11.49 -2.69 5.06
C ILE A 48 -11.30 -1.66 3.94
N TRP A 49 -12.37 -0.99 3.53
CA TRP A 49 -12.31 0.08 2.52
C TRP A 49 -11.32 1.18 2.92
N GLN A 50 -11.45 1.70 4.14
CA GLN A 50 -10.56 2.74 4.65
C GLN A 50 -9.10 2.27 4.68
N LEU A 51 -8.84 1.03 5.09
CA LEU A 51 -7.47 0.49 5.13
C LEU A 51 -6.87 0.35 3.73
N VAL A 52 -7.64 -0.13 2.74
CA VAL A 52 -7.17 -0.21 1.34
C VAL A 52 -6.89 1.18 0.78
N GLN A 53 -7.80 2.13 1.00
CA GLN A 53 -7.62 3.53 0.57
C GLN A 53 -6.39 4.18 1.21
N HIS A 54 -6.15 3.91 2.49
CA HIS A 54 -4.99 4.37 3.24
C HIS A 54 -3.67 3.80 2.67
N CYS A 55 -3.63 2.50 2.39
CA CYS A 55 -2.45 1.87 1.77
C CYS A 55 -2.16 2.48 0.40
N VAL A 56 -3.16 2.59 -0.48
CA VAL A 56 -3.00 3.23 -1.79
C VAL A 56 -2.50 4.66 -1.66
N GLY A 57 -3.11 5.45 -0.78
CA GLY A 57 -2.73 6.84 -0.55
C GLY A 57 -1.28 7.00 -0.10
N TRP A 58 -0.81 6.15 0.82
CA TRP A 58 0.58 6.17 1.27
C TRP A 58 1.56 5.67 0.22
N ARG A 59 1.23 4.63 -0.52
CA ARG A 59 2.04 4.13 -1.64
C ARG A 59 2.26 5.22 -2.68
N ASP A 60 1.20 5.90 -3.09
CA ASP A 60 1.26 6.99 -4.07
C ASP A 60 2.02 8.20 -3.53
N ASN A 61 1.77 8.59 -2.28
CA ASN A 61 2.44 9.72 -1.64
C ASN A 61 3.96 9.53 -1.58
N VAL A 62 4.40 8.36 -1.10
CA VAL A 62 5.83 8.06 -0.96
C VAL A 62 6.49 7.96 -2.33
N LEU A 63 5.86 7.30 -3.29
CA LEU A 63 6.37 7.15 -4.65
C LEU A 63 6.57 8.52 -5.32
N ARG A 64 5.58 9.41 -5.25
CA ARG A 64 5.67 10.78 -5.77
C ARG A 64 6.82 11.56 -5.14
N LYS A 65 6.99 11.45 -3.83
CA LYS A 65 8.09 12.11 -3.12
C LYS A 65 9.47 11.53 -3.51
N LEU A 66 9.56 10.23 -3.76
CA LEU A 66 10.78 9.59 -4.28
C LEU A 66 11.11 10.07 -5.70
N GLN A 67 10.09 10.45 -6.47
CA GLN A 67 10.23 11.04 -7.81
C GLN A 67 10.48 12.57 -7.79
N GLY A 68 10.54 13.17 -6.63
CA GLY A 68 10.87 14.59 -6.45
C GLY A 68 9.68 15.54 -6.29
N ASP A 69 8.45 15.02 -6.22
CA ASP A 69 7.27 15.84 -5.98
C ASP A 69 7.23 16.42 -4.57
N VAL A 70 6.79 17.68 -4.48
CA VAL A 70 6.44 18.30 -3.19
C VAL A 70 4.96 18.04 -2.91
N PHE A 71 4.69 17.07 -2.08
CA PHE A 71 3.33 16.65 -1.75
C PHE A 71 3.12 16.54 -0.23
N HIS A 72 1.96 17.01 0.25
CA HIS A 72 1.59 16.90 1.65
C HIS A 72 0.48 15.85 1.84
N SER A 73 0.65 15.00 2.86
CA SER A 73 -0.38 14.03 3.23
C SER A 73 -1.65 14.77 3.71
N PRO A 74 -2.85 14.30 3.37
CA PRO A 74 -4.08 14.88 3.88
C PRO A 74 -4.19 14.68 5.39
N LYS A 75 -4.96 15.54 6.06
CA LYS A 75 -5.11 15.53 7.53
C LYS A 75 -5.81 14.27 8.05
N ASP A 76 -6.70 13.70 7.24
CA ASP A 76 -7.45 12.47 7.54
C ASP A 76 -6.64 11.20 7.32
N ASN A 77 -5.37 11.32 6.91
CA ASN A 77 -4.46 10.20 6.68
C ASN A 77 -5.00 9.17 5.68
N TYR A 78 -5.79 9.61 4.68
CA TYR A 78 -6.48 8.75 3.70
C TYR A 78 -7.49 7.77 4.33
N LEU A 79 -7.98 8.02 5.55
CA LEU A 79 -8.90 7.15 6.29
C LEU A 79 -10.36 7.63 6.24
N THR A 80 -10.71 8.44 5.25
CA THR A 80 -12.09 8.90 5.05
C THR A 80 -13.02 7.72 4.78
N GLN A 81 -14.19 7.74 5.42
CA GLN A 81 -15.24 6.78 5.10
C GLN A 81 -15.78 7.06 3.69
N PRO A 82 -16.03 6.05 2.85
CA PRO A 82 -16.54 6.30 1.51
C PRO A 82 -17.96 6.88 1.54
N ASP A 83 -18.19 7.92 0.77
CA ASP A 83 -19.54 8.48 0.54
C ASP A 83 -20.37 7.60 -0.43
N ASN A 84 -19.69 6.89 -1.32
CA ASN A 84 -20.27 5.99 -2.30
C ASN A 84 -19.73 4.58 -2.09
N VAL A 85 -20.60 3.67 -1.66
CA VAL A 85 -20.28 2.26 -1.40
C VAL A 85 -20.77 1.31 -2.51
N SER A 86 -20.99 1.83 -3.72
CA SER A 86 -21.39 1.01 -4.85
C SER A 86 -20.30 -0.01 -5.22
N PRO A 87 -20.68 -1.16 -5.82
CA PRO A 87 -19.71 -2.11 -6.35
C PRO A 87 -18.71 -1.49 -7.32
N GLN A 88 -19.15 -0.51 -8.14
CA GLN A 88 -18.29 0.20 -9.08
C GLN A 88 -17.22 1.05 -8.35
N ALA A 89 -17.60 1.73 -7.27
CA ALA A 89 -16.66 2.53 -6.48
C ALA A 89 -15.61 1.63 -5.79
N TRP A 90 -16.01 0.47 -5.29
CA TRP A 90 -15.09 -0.52 -4.73
C TRP A 90 -14.12 -1.05 -5.79
N GLN A 91 -14.61 -1.46 -6.96
CA GLN A 91 -13.77 -1.91 -8.07
C GLN A 91 -12.81 -0.82 -8.54
N HIS A 92 -13.22 0.44 -8.54
CA HIS A 92 -12.34 1.57 -8.86
C HIS A 92 -11.18 1.68 -7.86
N LEU A 93 -11.44 1.52 -6.56
CA LEU A 93 -10.39 1.52 -5.53
C LEU A 93 -9.42 0.32 -5.70
N LEU A 94 -9.94 -0.87 -6.00
CA LEU A 94 -9.10 -2.05 -6.26
C LEU A 94 -8.23 -1.86 -7.52
N SER A 95 -8.79 -1.26 -8.57
CA SER A 95 -8.04 -0.90 -9.79
C SER A 95 -6.95 0.13 -9.51
N HIS A 96 -7.20 1.09 -8.60
CA HIS A 96 -6.20 2.05 -8.17
C HIS A 96 -5.06 1.38 -7.38
N LEU A 97 -5.38 0.41 -6.53
CA LEU A 97 -4.38 -0.39 -5.84
C LEU A 97 -3.49 -1.18 -6.82
N GLU A 98 -4.09 -1.80 -7.83
CA GLU A 98 -3.35 -2.50 -8.90
C GLU A 98 -2.46 -1.52 -9.69
N GLN A 99 -2.97 -0.33 -10.00
CA GLN A 99 -2.18 0.68 -10.70
C GLN A 99 -1.02 1.19 -9.84
N SER A 100 -1.22 1.33 -8.54
CA SER A 100 -0.17 1.70 -7.59
C SER A 100 0.94 0.64 -7.57
N GLU A 101 0.60 -0.67 -7.60
CA GLU A 101 1.60 -1.73 -7.71
C GLU A 101 2.43 -1.60 -8.99
N LYS A 102 1.79 -1.44 -10.15
CA LYS A 102 2.48 -1.26 -11.44
C LYS A 102 3.37 0.00 -11.46
N ASN A 103 2.99 1.05 -10.74
CA ASN A 103 3.79 2.26 -10.62
C ASN A 103 5.06 2.01 -9.77
N TRP A 104 4.93 1.27 -8.67
CA TRP A 104 6.06 0.87 -7.84
C TRP A 104 7.02 -0.06 -8.60
N GLU A 105 6.49 -1.05 -9.33
CA GLU A 105 7.28 -1.96 -10.16
C GLU A 105 8.15 -1.16 -11.15
N ARG A 106 7.52 -0.25 -11.93
CA ARG A 106 8.25 0.61 -12.88
C ARG A 106 9.29 1.51 -12.23
N PHE A 107 8.99 2.07 -11.07
CA PHE A 107 9.95 2.88 -10.34
C PHE A 107 11.17 2.07 -9.90
N LEU A 108 10.95 0.89 -9.33
CA LEU A 108 12.00 0.00 -8.87
C LEU A 108 12.84 -0.55 -10.02
N GLU A 109 12.24 -0.82 -11.20
CA GLU A 109 12.99 -1.21 -12.41
C GLU A 109 14.03 -0.18 -12.85
N GLN A 110 13.75 1.10 -12.59
CA GLN A 110 14.61 2.22 -12.99
C GLN A 110 15.56 2.69 -11.88
N LEU A 111 15.40 2.16 -10.66
CA LEU A 111 16.19 2.56 -9.51
C LEU A 111 17.58 1.89 -9.56
N ASP A 112 18.63 2.71 -9.41
CA ASP A 112 20.01 2.22 -9.26
C ASP A 112 20.27 1.86 -7.78
N ASP A 113 20.87 0.67 -7.55
CA ASP A 113 21.28 0.21 -6.22
C ASP A 113 22.13 1.26 -5.47
N ASN A 114 22.97 2.00 -6.17
CA ASN A 114 23.81 3.06 -5.58
C ASN A 114 23.00 4.21 -4.97
N LYS A 115 21.73 4.38 -5.37
CA LYS A 115 20.85 5.42 -4.83
C LYS A 115 20.13 4.99 -3.56
N LEU A 116 20.07 3.70 -3.25
CA LEU A 116 19.32 3.17 -2.11
C LEU A 116 19.73 3.82 -0.78
N HIS A 117 21.02 4.05 -0.59
CA HIS A 117 21.55 4.64 0.65
C HIS A 117 21.60 6.17 0.64
N ALA A 118 21.13 6.81 -0.42
CA ALA A 118 21.02 8.26 -0.44
C ALA A 118 19.95 8.75 0.56
N PRO A 119 20.16 9.97 1.14
CA PRO A 119 19.17 10.54 2.04
C PRO A 119 17.82 10.77 1.35
N TYR A 120 16.74 10.37 2.00
CA TYR A 120 15.39 10.71 1.58
C TYR A 120 15.09 12.16 2.01
N LEU A 121 15.18 13.07 1.06
CA LEU A 121 15.11 14.52 1.32
C LEU A 121 13.83 14.98 2.02
N PRO A 122 12.61 14.47 1.69
CA PRO A 122 11.39 14.87 2.39
C PRO A 122 11.41 14.62 3.90
N SER A 123 12.24 13.68 4.37
CA SER A 123 12.44 13.41 5.80
C SER A 123 13.56 14.28 6.44
N LYS A 124 14.11 15.26 5.69
CA LYS A 124 15.30 16.04 6.08
C LYS A 124 16.51 15.15 6.39
N GLY A 125 16.64 14.05 5.67
CA GLY A 125 17.73 13.07 5.83
C GLY A 125 17.61 12.14 7.04
N LYS A 126 16.44 12.10 7.72
CA LYS A 126 16.21 11.16 8.83
C LYS A 126 16.22 9.70 8.35
N PHE A 127 15.78 9.48 7.11
CA PHE A 127 15.73 8.16 6.48
C PHE A 127 16.48 8.16 5.15
N THR A 128 16.96 6.98 4.76
CA THR A 128 17.44 6.69 3.41
C THR A 128 16.31 6.29 2.49
N ILE A 129 16.55 6.30 1.17
CA ILE A 129 15.61 5.77 0.18
C ILE A 129 15.30 4.30 0.47
N TYR A 130 16.30 3.50 0.83
CA TYR A 130 16.15 2.10 1.23
C TYR A 130 15.15 1.93 2.38
N GLU A 131 15.35 2.68 3.47
CA GLU A 131 14.48 2.61 4.65
C GLU A 131 13.03 3.02 4.34
N VAL A 132 12.84 4.00 3.47
CA VAL A 132 11.49 4.46 3.08
C VAL A 132 10.78 3.42 2.21
N ILE A 133 11.49 2.79 1.26
CA ILE A 133 10.92 1.73 0.42
C ILE A 133 10.53 0.52 1.29
N HIS A 134 11.42 0.07 2.18
CA HIS A 134 11.08 -0.98 3.15
C HIS A 134 9.97 -0.56 4.10
N GLY A 135 9.91 0.72 4.47
CA GLY A 135 8.84 1.29 5.28
C GLY A 135 7.45 1.09 4.65
N ILE A 136 7.31 1.24 3.34
CA ILE A 136 6.06 0.95 2.62
C ILE A 136 5.70 -0.54 2.70
N LEU A 137 6.65 -1.44 2.51
CA LEU A 137 6.39 -2.89 2.65
C LEU A 137 5.92 -3.25 4.07
N HIS A 138 6.56 -2.70 5.10
CA HIS A 138 6.16 -2.93 6.49
C HIS A 138 4.78 -2.34 6.79
N HIS A 139 4.49 -1.14 6.29
CA HIS A 139 3.21 -0.46 6.41
C HIS A 139 2.08 -1.28 5.78
N ASP A 140 2.29 -1.78 4.57
CA ASP A 140 1.33 -2.61 3.86
C ASP A 140 1.08 -3.92 4.62
N ASN A 141 2.13 -4.63 5.03
CA ASN A 141 1.99 -5.85 5.83
C ASN A 141 1.21 -5.63 7.13
N TYR A 142 1.45 -4.51 7.81
CA TYR A 142 0.73 -4.15 9.04
C TYR A 142 -0.77 -3.99 8.77
N HIS A 143 -1.16 -3.28 7.71
CA HIS A 143 -2.57 -3.07 7.38
C HIS A 143 -3.21 -4.31 6.74
N PHE A 144 -2.48 -5.11 5.99
CA PHE A 144 -2.99 -6.37 5.45
C PHE A 144 -3.34 -7.36 6.56
N GLY A 145 -2.54 -7.41 7.63
CA GLY A 145 -2.88 -8.18 8.83
C GLY A 145 -4.21 -7.73 9.46
N GLN A 146 -4.46 -6.41 9.53
CA GLN A 146 -5.74 -5.86 9.99
C GLN A 146 -6.90 -6.26 9.07
N ILE A 147 -6.72 -6.17 7.74
CA ILE A 147 -7.74 -6.58 6.76
C ILE A 147 -8.06 -8.06 6.91
N VAL A 148 -7.06 -8.93 7.07
CA VAL A 148 -7.26 -10.37 7.31
C VAL A 148 -8.11 -10.61 8.55
N MET A 149 -7.83 -9.91 9.64
CA MET A 149 -8.61 -10.03 10.87
C MET A 149 -10.06 -9.57 10.69
N LEU A 150 -10.28 -8.42 10.05
CA LEU A 150 -11.62 -7.91 9.76
C LEU A 150 -12.39 -8.84 8.82
N LYS A 151 -11.73 -9.39 7.78
CA LYS A 151 -12.37 -10.35 6.86
C LYS A 151 -12.89 -11.61 7.58
N LYS A 152 -12.20 -12.08 8.60
CA LYS A 152 -12.64 -13.23 9.41
C LYS A 152 -13.88 -12.94 10.28
N LEU A 153 -14.20 -11.66 10.48
CA LEU A 153 -15.34 -11.21 11.27
C LEU A 153 -16.56 -10.85 10.39
N LEU A 154 -16.43 -10.93 9.07
CA LEU A 154 -17.52 -10.71 8.11
C LEU A 154 -18.46 -11.92 8.06
#